data_384c8970eff90e91d9800a6952ebcf36
#
_entry.id   384c8970eff90e91d9800a6952ebcf36
#
_cell.length_a   1.000
_cell.length_b   1.000
_cell.length_c   1.000
_cell.angle_alpha   90.00
_cell.angle_beta   90.00
_cell.angle_gamma   90.00
#
_symmetry.space_group_name_H-M   'P 1'
#
loop_
_entity.id
_entity.type
_entity.pdbx_description
1 polymer ?
#
loop_
_entity_poly.entity_id
_entity_poly.type
_entity_poly.pdbx_seq_one_letter_code
_entity_poly.pdbx_strand_id
1 'polypeptide(L)'
;METRNTPVIPLPNEGEGGPVFPGNQGASPVVPLPNPGEGGPVNPGNSGNTIIIQPLPGFVPVPQQLTNVRFLNAACGYPALSLYIGSAPAAGPLEAGRSSSYVRFSAGRQTVTITDSSGYIYLQTRLRFEAGERTTLVVLLRDGGLELQRIDED
;
A
#
# COMPACT_ATOMS: atom_id res chain seq x y z
N MET A 1 8.33 16.85 61.35
CA MET A 1 8.98 15.64 60.82
C MET A 1 7.94 14.89 59.96
N GLU A 2 7.93 15.13 58.67
CA GLU A 2 7.04 14.48 57.75
C GLU A 2 7.80 13.32 57.11
N THR A 3 7.35 12.10 57.40
CA THR A 3 7.86 10.89 56.77
C THR A 3 7.21 10.75 55.38
N ARG A 4 7.98 10.95 54.32
CA ARG A 4 7.56 10.68 52.97
C ARG A 4 7.45 9.15 52.76
N ASN A 5 6.22 8.72 52.56
CA ASN A 5 5.92 7.36 52.20
C ASN A 5 6.14 7.21 50.67
N THR A 6 7.23 6.56 50.29
CA THR A 6 7.51 6.24 48.89
C THR A 6 6.76 4.96 48.53
N PRO A 7 5.89 4.95 47.53
CA PRO A 7 5.26 3.70 47.10
C PRO A 7 6.29 2.78 46.44
N VAL A 8 6.43 1.58 46.96
CA VAL A 8 7.21 0.48 46.40
C VAL A 8 6.43 -0.07 45.21
N ILE A 9 6.98 0.08 44.01
CA ILE A 9 6.44 -0.57 42.82
C ILE A 9 6.92 -2.02 42.84
N PRO A 10 6.03 -3.04 42.86
CA PRO A 10 6.46 -4.42 42.74
C PRO A 10 7.01 -4.69 41.34
N LEU A 11 8.19 -5.31 41.28
CA LEU A 11 8.77 -5.83 40.05
C LEU A 11 7.84 -6.88 39.42
N PRO A 12 7.72 -6.91 38.10
CA PRO A 12 7.01 -7.99 37.43
C PRO A 12 7.73 -9.31 37.68
N ASN A 13 6.95 -10.28 38.11
CA ASN A 13 7.38 -11.65 38.41
C ASN A 13 7.88 -12.31 37.13
N GLU A 14 9.15 -12.70 37.08
CA GLU A 14 9.69 -13.63 36.09
C GLU A 14 9.11 -15.03 36.36
N GLY A 15 7.97 -15.29 35.82
CA GLY A 15 7.27 -16.59 35.83
C GLY A 15 7.33 -17.21 34.46
N GLU A 16 8.26 -18.10 34.28
CA GLU A 16 8.15 -19.51 33.98
C GLU A 16 7.14 -19.92 32.90
N GLY A 17 7.68 -20.56 31.85
CA GLY A 17 6.96 -21.61 31.16
C GLY A 17 6.03 -21.19 30.05
N GLY A 18 6.60 -20.76 28.93
CA GLY A 18 5.88 -20.84 27.64
C GLY A 18 5.54 -22.30 27.34
N PRO A 19 4.35 -22.57 26.76
CA PRO A 19 3.96 -23.93 26.42
C PRO A 19 4.91 -24.48 25.35
N VAL A 20 5.53 -25.61 25.69
CA VAL A 20 6.31 -26.44 24.77
C VAL A 20 5.31 -27.04 23.78
N PHE A 21 5.26 -26.55 22.56
CA PHE A 21 4.55 -27.21 21.48
C PHE A 21 5.25 -28.51 21.13
N PRO A 22 4.59 -29.67 21.24
CA PRO A 22 5.15 -30.92 20.74
C PRO A 22 5.35 -30.78 19.23
N GLY A 23 6.58 -30.98 18.79
CA GLY A 23 6.95 -30.95 17.40
C GLY A 23 6.08 -31.90 16.59
N ASN A 24 5.24 -31.33 15.75
CA ASN A 24 4.55 -32.08 14.71
C ASN A 24 5.57 -32.38 13.61
N GLN A 25 6.18 -33.53 13.68
CA GLN A 25 6.92 -34.11 12.58
C GLN A 25 5.89 -34.57 11.53
N GLY A 26 5.34 -33.61 10.83
CA GLY A 26 4.61 -33.85 9.60
C GLY A 26 5.59 -34.26 8.53
N ALA A 27 5.67 -35.55 8.27
CA ALA A 27 6.34 -36.10 7.14
C ALA A 27 5.78 -35.41 5.88
N SER A 28 6.64 -34.65 5.17
CA SER A 28 6.33 -34.16 3.85
C SER A 28 5.96 -35.33 2.94
N PRO A 29 4.86 -35.29 2.21
CA PRO A 29 4.58 -36.30 1.22
C PRO A 29 5.69 -36.25 0.17
N VAL A 30 6.45 -37.32 0.09
CA VAL A 30 7.43 -37.54 -0.97
C VAL A 30 6.63 -37.70 -2.26
N VAL A 31 6.64 -36.68 -3.09
CA VAL A 31 6.13 -36.79 -4.46
C VAL A 31 7.12 -37.68 -5.20
N PRO A 32 6.72 -38.87 -5.72
CA PRO A 32 7.61 -39.70 -6.49
C PRO A 32 8.03 -38.95 -7.76
N LEU A 33 9.34 -38.87 -7.97
CA LEU A 33 9.88 -38.40 -9.24
C LEU A 33 9.34 -39.29 -10.36
N PRO A 34 8.92 -38.73 -11.49
CA PRO A 34 8.62 -39.51 -12.66
C PRO A 34 9.88 -40.21 -13.13
N ASN A 35 9.72 -41.51 -13.34
CA ASN A 35 10.75 -42.43 -13.77
C ASN A 35 11.37 -41.96 -15.11
N PRO A 36 12.68 -41.79 -15.24
CA PRO A 36 13.33 -41.56 -16.53
C PRO A 36 13.42 -42.90 -17.27
N GLY A 37 12.37 -43.27 -17.90
CA GLY A 37 12.30 -44.51 -18.64
C GLY A 37 11.55 -44.36 -19.94
N GLU A 38 12.27 -44.66 -20.99
CA GLU A 38 11.83 -44.94 -22.34
C GLU A 38 11.71 -43.77 -23.28
N GLY A 39 12.75 -43.65 -24.08
CA GLY A 39 12.80 -42.84 -25.26
C GLY A 39 11.73 -43.21 -26.25
N GLY A 40 10.70 -42.37 -26.31
CA GLY A 40 9.87 -42.27 -27.47
C GLY A 40 10.63 -41.62 -28.63
N PRO A 41 10.32 -41.92 -29.88
CA PRO A 41 11.01 -41.38 -31.03
C PRO A 41 10.94 -39.84 -31.03
N VAL A 42 12.12 -39.20 -31.00
CA VAL A 42 12.28 -37.77 -31.23
C VAL A 42 11.74 -37.50 -32.63
N ASN A 43 10.59 -36.85 -32.69
CA ASN A 43 10.05 -36.32 -33.90
C ASN A 43 10.77 -34.99 -34.20
N PRO A 44 11.72 -34.92 -35.15
CA PRO A 44 12.38 -33.64 -35.51
C PRO A 44 11.41 -32.87 -36.42
N GLY A 45 10.62 -32.00 -35.81
CA GLY A 45 9.76 -31.16 -36.62
C GLY A 45 8.54 -30.66 -35.87
N ASN A 46 8.76 -29.87 -34.84
CA ASN A 46 7.73 -28.94 -34.43
C ASN A 46 8.35 -27.57 -34.19
N SER A 47 8.45 -26.86 -35.26
CA SER A 47 8.68 -25.41 -35.29
C SER A 47 7.68 -24.76 -34.38
N GLY A 48 8.20 -24.10 -33.35
CA GLY A 48 7.54 -22.97 -32.69
C GLY A 48 6.05 -23.13 -32.37
N ASN A 49 5.75 -23.75 -31.23
CA ASN A 49 4.42 -23.62 -30.66
C ASN A 49 4.31 -22.20 -30.11
N THR A 50 4.10 -21.23 -31.01
CA THR A 50 3.64 -19.91 -30.63
C THR A 50 2.26 -20.11 -30.06
N ILE A 51 2.15 -20.07 -28.73
CA ILE A 51 0.84 -19.99 -28.06
C ILE A 51 0.26 -18.65 -28.45
N ILE A 52 -0.54 -18.64 -29.52
CA ILE A 52 -1.39 -17.53 -29.85
C ILE A 52 -2.46 -17.52 -28.78
N ILE A 53 -2.28 -16.72 -27.74
CA ILE A 53 -3.35 -16.40 -26.79
C ILE A 53 -4.34 -15.58 -27.58
N GLN A 54 -5.33 -16.25 -28.19
CA GLN A 54 -6.46 -15.56 -28.78
C GLN A 54 -7.21 -14.88 -27.63
N PRO A 55 -7.37 -13.54 -27.66
CA PRO A 55 -8.24 -12.88 -26.70
C PRO A 55 -9.63 -13.50 -26.82
N LEU A 56 -10.21 -13.91 -25.70
CA LEU A 56 -11.58 -14.38 -25.64
C LEU A 56 -12.48 -13.39 -26.38
N PRO A 57 -13.30 -13.84 -27.34
CA PRO A 57 -14.23 -12.96 -28.03
C PRO A 57 -15.20 -12.34 -27.03
N GLY A 58 -15.18 -11.03 -26.88
CA GLY A 58 -16.01 -10.27 -25.95
C GLY A 58 -15.27 -9.51 -24.85
N PHE A 59 -13.97 -9.73 -24.65
CA PHE A 59 -13.18 -8.92 -23.75
C PHE A 59 -12.62 -7.70 -24.52
N VAL A 60 -13.41 -6.65 -24.60
CA VAL A 60 -12.92 -5.33 -25.00
C VAL A 60 -12.25 -4.74 -23.76
N PRO A 61 -10.91 -4.50 -23.77
CA PRO A 61 -10.27 -3.81 -22.66
C PRO A 61 -10.94 -2.45 -22.50
N VAL A 62 -11.62 -2.22 -21.41
CA VAL A 62 -12.15 -0.89 -21.09
C VAL A 62 -10.93 0.01 -20.92
N PRO A 63 -10.77 1.08 -21.72
CA PRO A 63 -9.63 1.96 -21.57
C PRO A 63 -9.65 2.53 -20.15
N GLN A 64 -8.58 2.25 -19.39
CA GLN A 64 -8.43 2.80 -18.05
C GLN A 64 -8.30 4.31 -18.18
N GLN A 65 -9.31 5.01 -17.71
CA GLN A 65 -9.28 6.46 -17.64
C GLN A 65 -8.34 6.84 -16.47
N LEU A 66 -7.23 7.48 -16.80
CA LEU A 66 -6.21 7.86 -15.83
C LEU A 66 -6.26 9.37 -15.56
N THR A 67 -5.90 9.75 -14.36
CA THR A 67 -5.67 11.12 -13.91
C THR A 67 -4.26 11.25 -13.35
N ASN A 68 -3.72 12.46 -13.27
CA ASN A 68 -2.42 12.74 -12.68
C ASN A 68 -2.62 13.55 -11.40
N VAL A 69 -2.07 13.07 -10.30
CA VAL A 69 -2.18 13.73 -9.00
C VAL A 69 -0.79 13.96 -8.43
N ARG A 70 -0.54 15.16 -7.89
CA ARG A 70 0.60 15.42 -7.00
C ARG A 70 0.12 15.93 -5.66
N PHE A 71 0.97 15.81 -4.67
CA PHE A 71 0.72 16.22 -3.32
C PHE A 71 1.69 17.34 -2.89
N LEU A 72 1.15 18.37 -2.27
CA LEU A 72 1.90 19.44 -1.62
C LEU A 72 1.54 19.48 -0.13
N ASN A 73 2.55 19.30 0.72
CA ASN A 73 2.38 19.51 2.15
C ASN A 73 2.68 20.98 2.50
N ALA A 74 1.65 21.76 2.81
CA ALA A 74 1.74 23.14 3.29
C ALA A 74 1.41 23.28 4.78
N ALA A 75 1.24 22.15 5.51
CA ALA A 75 0.89 22.14 6.92
C ALA A 75 2.12 22.26 7.82
N CYS A 76 2.50 23.48 8.16
CA CYS A 76 3.58 23.74 9.10
C CYS A 76 3.21 23.24 10.52
N GLY A 77 4.19 22.67 11.23
CA GLY A 77 4.00 22.17 12.60
C GLY A 77 3.47 20.74 12.71
N TYR A 78 3.21 20.08 11.57
CA TYR A 78 2.91 18.67 11.51
C TYR A 78 4.14 17.84 11.13
N PRO A 79 4.19 16.55 11.47
CA PRO A 79 5.24 15.66 11.00
C PRO A 79 5.20 15.53 9.47
N ALA A 80 6.17 14.86 8.88
CA ALA A 80 6.14 14.54 7.46
C ALA A 80 4.89 13.72 7.12
N LEU A 81 4.12 14.18 6.13
CA LEU A 81 2.83 13.62 5.76
C LEU A 81 2.92 12.80 4.48
N SER A 82 2.21 11.70 4.45
CA SER A 82 2.06 10.79 3.31
C SER A 82 0.64 10.86 2.77
N LEU A 83 0.50 10.74 1.44
CA LEU A 83 -0.78 10.69 0.75
C LEU A 83 -1.04 9.29 0.22
N TYR A 84 -2.24 8.79 0.46
CA TYR A 84 -2.78 7.57 -0.15
C TYR A 84 -4.02 7.91 -0.98
N ILE A 85 -4.15 7.26 -2.13
CA ILE A 85 -5.36 7.30 -2.97
C ILE A 85 -5.87 5.86 -3.10
N GLY A 86 -7.07 5.61 -2.56
CA GLY A 86 -7.52 4.25 -2.30
C GLY A 86 -6.59 3.56 -1.29
N SER A 87 -6.06 2.40 -1.66
CA SER A 87 -5.06 1.67 -0.88
C SER A 87 -3.62 1.90 -1.36
N ALA A 88 -3.42 2.66 -2.46
CA ALA A 88 -2.12 2.86 -3.05
C ALA A 88 -1.43 4.12 -2.50
N PRO A 89 -0.12 4.05 -2.15
CA PRO A 89 0.64 5.23 -1.79
C PRO A 89 0.80 6.15 -3.01
N ALA A 90 0.39 7.40 -2.87
CA ALA A 90 0.49 8.43 -3.90
C ALA A 90 1.71 9.34 -3.70
N ALA A 91 2.04 9.60 -2.44
CA ALA A 91 3.26 10.30 -2.07
C ALA A 91 3.79 9.73 -0.76
N GLY A 92 5.11 9.56 -0.68
CA GLY A 92 5.82 9.22 0.55
C GLY A 92 5.84 10.39 1.53
N PRO A 93 6.48 10.22 2.68
CA PRO A 93 6.50 11.26 3.71
C PRO A 93 7.17 12.53 3.17
N LEU A 94 6.39 13.60 3.12
CA LEU A 94 6.83 14.94 2.71
C LEU A 94 6.80 15.88 3.91
N GLU A 95 7.89 16.56 4.14
CA GLU A 95 7.96 17.66 5.10
C GLU A 95 7.15 18.87 4.61
N ALA A 96 6.83 19.78 5.53
CA ALA A 96 6.15 21.02 5.19
C ALA A 96 6.93 21.82 4.13
N GLY A 97 6.22 22.35 3.14
CA GLY A 97 6.77 23.07 2.00
C GLY A 97 7.28 22.18 0.85
N ARG A 98 7.15 20.86 0.94
CA ARG A 98 7.56 19.92 -0.09
C ARG A 98 6.38 19.42 -0.91
N SER A 99 6.66 19.13 -2.20
CA SER A 99 5.71 18.52 -3.11
C SER A 99 6.25 17.23 -3.71
N SER A 100 5.36 16.30 -4.02
CA SER A 100 5.68 15.09 -4.77
C SER A 100 5.78 15.35 -6.28
N SER A 101 6.26 14.37 -7.02
CA SER A 101 6.01 14.27 -8.46
C SER A 101 4.55 13.92 -8.72
N TYR A 102 4.11 14.07 -9.99
CA TYR A 102 2.81 13.54 -10.41
C TYR A 102 2.82 12.02 -10.47
N VAL A 103 1.76 11.43 -9.96
CA VAL A 103 1.51 9.99 -10.00
C VAL A 103 0.18 9.74 -10.72
N ARG A 104 0.13 8.66 -11.51
CA ARG A 104 -1.06 8.29 -12.28
C ARG A 104 -1.96 7.37 -11.47
N PHE A 105 -3.25 7.67 -11.46
CA PHE A 105 -4.29 6.87 -10.83
C PHE A 105 -5.47 6.68 -11.77
N SER A 106 -6.31 5.70 -11.45
CA SER A 106 -7.60 5.56 -12.12
C SER A 106 -8.51 6.74 -11.75
N ALA A 107 -9.09 7.37 -12.77
CA ALA A 107 -10.10 8.38 -12.59
C ALA A 107 -11.35 7.81 -11.90
N GLY A 108 -12.20 8.66 -11.37
CA GLY A 108 -13.41 8.30 -10.65
C GLY A 108 -13.37 8.71 -9.19
N ARG A 109 -14.27 8.13 -8.40
CA ARG A 109 -14.33 8.40 -6.95
C ARG A 109 -13.27 7.61 -6.22
N GLN A 110 -12.39 8.31 -5.50
CA GLN A 110 -11.31 7.73 -4.73
C GLN A 110 -11.35 8.22 -3.29
N THR A 111 -10.96 7.36 -2.35
CA THR A 111 -10.71 7.79 -0.98
C THR A 111 -9.29 8.33 -0.91
N VAL A 112 -9.16 9.54 -0.39
CA VAL A 112 -7.87 10.20 -0.14
C VAL A 112 -7.60 10.16 1.35
N THR A 113 -6.44 9.69 1.76
CA THR A 113 -6.04 9.55 3.16
C THR A 113 -4.68 10.20 3.37
N ILE A 114 -4.58 11.04 4.39
CA ILE A 114 -3.33 11.68 4.84
C ILE A 114 -2.91 11.04 6.16
N THR A 115 -1.67 10.55 6.19
CA THR A 115 -1.09 9.91 7.37
C THR A 115 0.30 10.46 7.66
N ASP A 116 0.81 10.18 8.86
CA ASP A 116 2.24 10.30 9.16
C ASP A 116 2.99 8.97 8.97
N SER A 117 4.26 8.95 9.34
CA SER A 117 5.11 7.76 9.29
C SER A 117 4.72 6.66 10.28
N SER A 118 3.94 6.98 11.31
CA SER A 118 3.39 6.01 12.27
C SER A 118 2.13 5.33 11.77
N GLY A 119 1.53 5.85 10.67
CA GLY A 119 0.26 5.41 10.12
C GLY A 119 -0.95 6.07 10.77
N TYR A 120 -0.74 7.10 11.60
CA TYR A 120 -1.84 7.86 12.18
C TYR A 120 -2.56 8.64 11.07
N ILE A 121 -3.88 8.49 10.98
CA ILE A 121 -4.72 9.15 9.97
C ILE A 121 -5.16 10.51 10.49
N TYR A 122 -4.68 11.56 9.85
CA TYR A 122 -5.06 12.95 10.15
C TYR A 122 -6.30 13.38 9.39
N LEU A 123 -6.46 12.89 8.16
CA LEU A 123 -7.58 13.27 7.30
C LEU A 123 -7.92 12.12 6.36
N GLN A 124 -9.22 11.88 6.19
CA GLN A 124 -9.73 10.96 5.18
C GLN A 124 -10.97 11.57 4.53
N THR A 125 -10.96 11.64 3.20
CA THR A 125 -12.07 12.19 2.43
C THR A 125 -12.26 11.45 1.12
N ARG A 126 -13.39 11.66 0.45
CA ARG A 126 -13.66 11.11 -0.89
C ARG A 126 -13.64 12.22 -1.91
N LEU A 127 -12.80 12.08 -2.92
CA LEU A 127 -12.70 12.99 -4.05
C LEU A 127 -13.07 12.28 -5.34
N ARG A 128 -13.55 13.03 -6.31
CA ARG A 128 -13.76 12.57 -7.69
C ARG A 128 -12.66 13.18 -8.57
N PHE A 129 -11.97 12.34 -9.32
CA PHE A 129 -10.96 12.73 -10.29
C PHE A 129 -11.49 12.46 -11.69
N GLU A 130 -11.35 13.44 -12.58
CA GLU A 130 -11.75 13.29 -13.96
C GLU A 130 -10.60 12.70 -14.80
N ALA A 131 -10.96 12.04 -15.88
CA ALA A 131 -9.97 11.44 -16.78
C ALA A 131 -9.17 12.51 -17.51
N GLY A 132 -7.85 12.34 -17.57
CA GLY A 132 -6.94 13.26 -18.27
C GLY A 132 -6.55 14.49 -17.45
N GLU A 133 -7.20 14.75 -16.32
CA GLU A 133 -6.89 15.91 -15.48
C GLU A 133 -5.53 15.80 -14.80
N ARG A 134 -5.01 16.97 -14.47
CA ARG A 134 -3.86 17.16 -13.57
C ARG A 134 -4.34 17.90 -12.33
N THR A 135 -4.16 17.29 -11.20
CA THR A 135 -4.65 17.81 -9.92
C THR A 135 -3.51 17.92 -8.92
N THR A 136 -3.41 19.05 -8.24
CA THR A 136 -2.57 19.22 -7.06
C THR A 136 -3.44 19.17 -5.81
N LEU A 137 -3.15 18.21 -4.93
CA LEU A 137 -3.75 18.12 -3.59
C LEU A 137 -2.84 18.83 -2.60
N VAL A 138 -3.34 19.90 -2.00
CA VAL A 138 -2.61 20.69 -1.01
C VAL A 138 -3.20 20.40 0.36
N VAL A 139 -2.38 19.92 1.29
CA VAL A 139 -2.75 19.86 2.70
C VAL A 139 -2.22 21.10 3.40
N LEU A 140 -3.08 21.76 4.12
CA LEU A 140 -2.75 22.99 4.87
C LEU A 140 -3.36 22.95 6.27
N LEU A 141 -2.83 23.78 7.14
CA LEU A 141 -3.37 23.99 8.48
C LEU A 141 -4.41 25.10 8.43
N ARG A 142 -5.62 24.80 8.87
CA ARG A 142 -6.69 25.79 9.00
C ARG A 142 -7.51 25.53 10.26
N ASP A 143 -7.80 26.57 10.99
CA ASP A 143 -8.63 26.54 12.20
C ASP A 143 -8.23 25.43 13.21
N GLY A 144 -6.93 25.14 13.31
CA GLY A 144 -6.36 24.14 14.22
C GLY A 144 -6.44 22.69 13.73
N GLY A 145 -6.87 22.44 12.50
CA GLY A 145 -6.92 21.12 11.88
C GLY A 145 -6.31 21.10 10.48
N LEU A 146 -6.14 19.91 9.93
CA LEU A 146 -5.72 19.76 8.54
C LEU A 146 -6.90 19.87 7.60
N GLU A 147 -6.73 20.68 6.57
CA GLU A 147 -7.65 20.81 5.45
C GLU A 147 -6.98 20.35 4.17
N LEU A 148 -7.72 19.65 3.30
CA LEU A 148 -7.27 19.27 1.99
C LEU A 148 -7.93 20.16 0.94
N GLN A 149 -7.13 20.90 0.21
CA GLN A 149 -7.55 21.72 -0.92
C GLN A 149 -7.16 21.04 -2.23
N ARG A 150 -8.08 21.03 -3.18
CA ARG A 150 -7.86 20.56 -4.54
C ARG A 150 -7.62 21.76 -5.45
N ILE A 151 -6.58 21.66 -6.29
CA ILE A 151 -6.27 22.63 -7.34
C ILE A 151 -6.16 21.84 -8.65
N ASP A 152 -7.08 22.12 -9.56
CA ASP A 152 -7.06 21.54 -10.91
C ASP A 152 -6.22 22.43 -11.81
N GLU A 153 -5.32 21.80 -12.57
CA GLU A 153 -4.40 22.47 -13.48
C GLU A 153 -4.86 22.21 -14.92
N ASP A 154 -5.15 23.28 -15.63
CA ASP A 154 -5.54 23.27 -17.06
C ASP A 154 -4.34 22.93 -17.97
#